data_7b20f2b6b16c841cfa2de35c9c68ba66
#
_entry.id   7b20f2b6b16c841cfa2de35c9c68ba66
#
_cell.length_a   1.000
_cell.length_b   1.000
_cell.length_c   1.000
_cell.angle_alpha   90.00
_cell.angle_beta   90.00
_cell.angle_gamma   90.00
#
_symmetry.space_group_name_H-M   'P 1'
#
loop_
_entity.id
_entity.type
_entity.pdbx_description
1 polymer ?
#
loop_
_entity_poly.entity_id
_entity_poly.type
_entity_poly.pdbx_seq_one_letter_code
_entity_poly.pdbx_strand_id
1 'polypeptide(L)'
;LNEVEMSPRCYQAELLAACEARGVRVVGYSPYGTCWLAKYFPDFVPWPAASVLDDATVAAVAAEAGCTPAQACVAWAMAKGASPIPKSLDPERVRATARCLDDVALTADQVARLDALRDPRRGVEASLAAHARIIASPDYAWDPT
;
A
#
# COMPACT_ATOMS: atom_id res chain seq x y z
N LEU A 1 14.80 3.97 10.31
CA LEU A 1 13.96 3.47 9.24
C LEU A 1 12.93 2.49 9.79
N ASN A 2 11.68 2.61 9.36
CA ASN A 2 10.62 1.64 9.63
C ASN A 2 9.96 1.25 8.29
N GLU A 3 9.84 -0.05 8.03
CA GLU A 3 9.24 -0.57 6.80
C GLU A 3 7.91 -1.25 7.13
N VAL A 4 6.84 -0.77 6.49
CA VAL A 4 5.46 -1.21 6.78
C VAL A 4 4.63 -1.35 5.50
N GLU A 5 3.57 -2.16 5.52
CA GLU A 5 2.57 -2.14 4.46
C GLU A 5 1.89 -0.77 4.42
N MET A 6 1.83 -0.16 3.23
CA MET A 6 1.23 1.17 3.08
C MET A 6 0.54 1.32 1.74
N SER A 7 -0.77 1.29 1.78
CA SER A 7 -1.66 1.58 0.66
C SER A 7 -2.88 2.37 1.17
N PRO A 8 -3.70 3.00 0.32
CA PRO A 8 -4.91 3.70 0.75
C PRO A 8 -5.85 2.85 1.62
N ARG A 9 -5.88 1.52 1.42
CA ARG A 9 -6.68 0.61 2.25
C ARG A 9 -5.96 0.11 3.51
N CYS A 10 -4.64 0.28 3.59
CA CYS A 10 -3.83 -0.23 4.71
C CYS A 10 -2.75 0.79 5.08
N TYR A 11 -3.00 1.57 6.12
CA TYR A 11 -2.00 2.44 6.72
C TYR A 11 -2.34 2.74 8.18
N GLN A 12 -1.33 3.18 8.93
CA GLN A 12 -1.44 3.41 10.37
C GLN A 12 -1.03 4.84 10.67
N ALA A 13 -2.02 5.74 10.80
CA ALA A 13 -1.79 7.16 11.00
C ALA A 13 -0.98 7.46 12.26
N GLU A 14 -1.27 6.76 13.36
CA GLU A 14 -0.57 6.93 14.64
C GLU A 14 0.90 6.51 14.55
N LEU A 15 1.20 5.43 13.82
CA LEU A 15 2.57 4.97 13.58
C LEU A 15 3.33 5.98 12.71
N LEU A 16 2.71 6.51 11.65
CA LEU A 16 3.32 7.53 10.81
C LEU A 16 3.66 8.77 11.62
N ALA A 17 2.72 9.28 12.42
CA ALA A 17 2.95 10.42 13.29
C ALA A 17 4.05 10.16 14.34
N ALA A 18 4.09 8.97 14.93
CA ALA A 18 5.12 8.58 15.90
C ALA A 18 6.52 8.47 15.25
N CYS A 19 6.60 8.01 14.02
CA CYS A 19 7.84 7.95 13.23
C CYS A 19 8.33 9.37 12.90
N GLU A 20 7.44 10.21 12.39
CA GLU A 20 7.74 11.61 12.06
C GLU A 20 8.28 12.37 13.27
N ALA A 21 7.59 12.30 14.42
CA ALA A 21 7.99 12.96 15.68
C ALA A 21 9.38 12.52 16.19
N ARG A 22 9.89 11.37 15.73
CA ARG A 22 11.19 10.81 16.11
C ARG A 22 12.24 10.84 15.00
N GLY A 23 11.94 11.49 13.88
CA GLY A 23 12.82 11.51 12.71
C GLY A 23 13.07 10.14 12.08
N VAL A 24 12.14 9.18 12.28
CA VAL A 24 12.22 7.85 11.69
C VAL A 24 11.57 7.88 10.31
N ARG A 25 12.35 7.57 9.28
CA ARG A 25 11.81 7.44 7.91
C ARG A 25 10.92 6.19 7.80
N VAL A 26 9.78 6.36 7.15
CA VAL A 26 8.88 5.24 6.82
C VAL A 26 9.07 4.83 5.36
N VAL A 27 9.24 3.53 5.13
CA VAL A 27 9.22 2.90 3.80
C VAL A 27 7.92 2.11 3.68
N GLY A 28 7.13 2.44 2.63
CA GLY A 28 5.83 1.82 2.38
C GLY A 28 5.94 0.72 1.33
N TYR A 29 5.89 -0.54 1.74
CA TYR A 29 5.79 -1.64 0.79
C TYR A 29 4.33 -1.89 0.36
N SER A 30 4.14 -2.59 -0.75
CA SER A 30 2.83 -2.92 -1.33
C SER A 30 1.91 -1.69 -1.49
N PRO A 31 2.32 -0.60 -2.16
CA PRO A 31 1.51 0.62 -2.30
C PRO A 31 0.20 0.39 -3.06
N TYR A 32 0.06 -0.73 -3.75
CA TYR A 32 -1.14 -1.18 -4.44
C TYR A 32 -1.97 -2.18 -3.62
N GLY A 33 -1.62 -2.38 -2.35
CA GLY A 33 -2.21 -3.35 -1.44
C GLY A 33 -1.74 -4.78 -1.66
N THR A 34 -2.01 -5.63 -0.68
CA THR A 34 -1.65 -7.06 -0.66
C THR A 34 -2.78 -7.95 -1.18
N CYS A 35 -3.49 -7.52 -2.22
CA CYS A 35 -4.56 -8.32 -2.85
C CYS A 35 -4.07 -9.70 -3.33
N TRP A 36 -2.78 -9.84 -3.65
CA TRP A 36 -2.18 -11.12 -4.02
C TRP A 36 -2.24 -12.14 -2.87
N LEU A 37 -2.12 -11.71 -1.60
CA LEU A 37 -2.30 -12.61 -0.45
C LEU A 37 -3.69 -13.23 -0.45
N ALA A 38 -4.74 -12.43 -0.63
CA ALA A 38 -6.10 -12.94 -0.70
C ALA A 38 -6.35 -13.82 -1.95
N LYS A 39 -5.60 -13.61 -3.03
CA LYS A 39 -5.67 -14.43 -4.23
C LYS A 39 -5.06 -15.82 -4.05
N TYR A 40 -3.89 -15.89 -3.42
CA TYR A 40 -3.15 -17.15 -3.27
C TYR A 40 -3.41 -17.85 -1.93
N PHE A 41 -3.86 -17.10 -0.92
CA PHE A 41 -4.10 -17.57 0.45
C PHE A 41 -5.46 -17.07 0.99
N PRO A 42 -6.60 -17.37 0.31
CA PRO A 42 -7.90 -16.80 0.67
C PRO A 42 -8.36 -17.15 2.10
N ASP A 43 -7.97 -18.33 2.59
CA ASP A 43 -8.35 -18.81 3.92
C ASP A 43 -7.55 -18.16 5.06
N PHE A 44 -6.49 -17.43 4.75
CA PHE A 44 -5.58 -16.87 5.73
C PHE A 44 -5.77 -15.37 5.96
N VAL A 45 -6.43 -14.68 5.05
CA VAL A 45 -6.61 -13.22 5.14
C VAL A 45 -8.07 -12.82 5.21
N PRO A 46 -8.46 -11.88 6.10
CA PRO A 46 -9.84 -11.48 6.29
C PRO A 46 -10.33 -10.40 5.30
N TRP A 47 -9.49 -10.02 4.32
CA TRP A 47 -9.83 -8.98 3.34
C TRP A 47 -10.01 -9.54 1.93
N PRO A 48 -10.80 -8.86 1.07
CA PRO A 48 -11.07 -9.32 -0.28
C PRO A 48 -9.82 -9.22 -1.19
N ALA A 49 -9.79 -10.09 -2.22
CA ALA A 49 -8.74 -10.10 -3.24
C ALA A 49 -8.77 -8.89 -4.19
N ALA A 50 -9.76 -8.00 -4.05
CA ALA A 50 -9.90 -6.82 -4.91
C ALA A 50 -8.69 -5.88 -4.76
N SER A 51 -8.08 -5.53 -5.87
CA SER A 51 -6.99 -4.56 -5.93
C SER A 51 -7.48 -3.16 -5.53
N VAL A 52 -6.62 -2.39 -4.87
CA VAL A 52 -6.89 -0.97 -4.64
C VAL A 52 -6.91 -0.18 -5.96
N LEU A 53 -6.23 -0.68 -7.00
CA LEU A 53 -6.20 -0.05 -8.32
C LEU A 53 -7.55 -0.11 -9.05
N ASP A 54 -8.43 -1.05 -8.66
CA ASP A 54 -9.78 -1.21 -9.22
C ASP A 54 -10.84 -0.42 -8.42
N ASP A 55 -10.41 0.35 -7.42
CA ASP A 55 -11.31 1.16 -6.61
C ASP A 55 -11.77 2.41 -7.37
N ALA A 56 -13.08 2.65 -7.38
CA ALA A 56 -13.67 3.78 -8.10
C ALA A 56 -13.16 5.15 -7.59
N THR A 57 -12.88 5.27 -6.29
CA THR A 57 -12.33 6.50 -5.70
C THR A 57 -10.91 6.72 -6.18
N VAL A 58 -10.08 5.67 -6.22
CA VAL A 58 -8.70 5.75 -6.74
C VAL A 58 -8.71 6.13 -8.21
N ALA A 59 -9.61 5.52 -9.01
CA ALA A 59 -9.76 5.85 -10.43
C ALA A 59 -10.18 7.31 -10.65
N ALA A 60 -11.12 7.82 -9.85
CA ALA A 60 -11.58 9.22 -9.94
C ALA A 60 -10.46 10.19 -9.57
N VAL A 61 -9.76 9.96 -8.45
CA VAL A 61 -8.61 10.79 -8.03
C VAL A 61 -7.52 10.78 -9.09
N ALA A 62 -7.20 9.62 -9.65
CA ALA A 62 -6.20 9.50 -10.70
C ALA A 62 -6.56 10.31 -11.95
N ALA A 63 -7.83 10.24 -12.40
CA ALA A 63 -8.33 11.01 -13.54
C ALA A 63 -8.25 12.52 -13.30
N GLU A 64 -8.65 12.98 -12.12
CA GLU A 64 -8.57 14.39 -11.72
C GLU A 64 -7.13 14.90 -11.65
N ALA A 65 -6.20 14.07 -11.16
CA ALA A 65 -4.77 14.39 -11.05
C ALA A 65 -4.00 14.19 -12.37
N GLY A 66 -4.65 13.71 -13.44
CA GLY A 66 -4.02 13.45 -14.73
C GLY A 66 -2.99 12.32 -14.70
N CYS A 67 -3.19 11.31 -13.84
CA CYS A 67 -2.26 10.21 -13.65
C CYS A 67 -2.97 8.83 -13.67
N THR A 68 -2.20 7.77 -13.57
CA THR A 68 -2.76 6.41 -13.45
C THR A 68 -3.14 6.11 -12.00
N PRO A 69 -4.06 5.15 -11.73
CA PRO A 69 -4.38 4.67 -10.38
C PRO A 69 -3.14 4.25 -9.57
N ALA A 70 -2.17 3.61 -10.22
CA ALA A 70 -0.91 3.22 -9.58
C ALA A 70 -0.08 4.44 -9.14
N GLN A 71 0.02 5.45 -9.99
CA GLN A 71 0.70 6.71 -9.67
C GLN A 71 -0.03 7.47 -8.56
N ALA A 72 -1.37 7.50 -8.55
CA ALA A 72 -2.14 8.11 -7.47
C ALA A 72 -1.85 7.45 -6.10
N CYS A 73 -1.76 6.11 -6.04
CA CYS A 73 -1.40 5.41 -4.80
C CYS A 73 0.03 5.74 -4.34
N VAL A 74 0.98 5.84 -5.25
CA VAL A 74 2.37 6.22 -4.96
C VAL A 74 2.44 7.67 -4.47
N ALA A 75 1.81 8.61 -5.18
CA ALA A 75 1.76 10.02 -4.80
C ALA A 75 1.07 10.22 -3.44
N TRP A 76 0.02 9.45 -3.14
CA TRP A 76 -0.62 9.46 -1.84
C TRP A 76 0.34 9.03 -0.72
N ALA A 77 1.09 7.94 -0.90
CA ALA A 77 2.05 7.49 0.11
C ALA A 77 3.16 8.54 0.34
N MET A 78 3.61 9.20 -0.72
CA MET A 78 4.58 10.30 -0.62
C MET A 78 3.99 11.52 0.11
N ALA A 79 2.73 11.88 -0.16
CA ALA A 79 2.03 12.96 0.54
C ALA A 79 1.85 12.68 2.04
N LYS A 80 1.85 11.39 2.45
CA LYS A 80 1.87 10.95 3.85
C LYS A 80 3.28 10.92 4.46
N GLY A 81 4.32 11.38 3.75
CA GLY A 81 5.70 11.42 4.22
C GLY A 81 6.45 10.09 4.16
N ALA A 82 5.89 9.08 3.51
CA ALA A 82 6.56 7.78 3.32
C ALA A 82 7.32 7.71 2.00
N SER A 83 8.26 6.76 1.93
CA SER A 83 8.98 6.39 0.70
C SER A 83 8.37 5.08 0.16
N PRO A 84 7.46 5.12 -0.83
CA PRO A 84 6.85 3.91 -1.36
C PRO A 84 7.84 3.10 -2.21
N ILE A 85 7.77 1.76 -2.09
CA ILE A 85 8.59 0.80 -2.84
C ILE A 85 7.71 -0.15 -3.67
N PRO A 86 7.14 0.34 -4.79
CA PRO A 86 6.34 -0.49 -5.68
C PRO A 86 7.23 -1.50 -6.43
N LYS A 87 6.73 -2.73 -6.58
CA LYS A 87 7.41 -3.79 -7.34
C LYS A 87 6.80 -3.91 -8.74
N SER A 88 7.63 -3.89 -9.76
CA SER A 88 7.25 -4.27 -11.12
C SER A 88 8.41 -4.95 -11.84
N LEU A 89 8.07 -5.90 -12.75
CA LEU A 89 9.00 -6.49 -13.72
C LEU A 89 8.82 -5.87 -15.12
N ASP A 90 7.82 -5.02 -15.28
CA ASP A 90 7.53 -4.31 -16.52
C ASP A 90 8.31 -2.99 -16.55
N PRO A 91 9.24 -2.79 -17.49
CA PRO A 91 10.05 -1.58 -17.58
C PRO A 91 9.23 -0.29 -17.75
N GLU A 92 8.10 -0.34 -18.47
CA GLU A 92 7.25 0.84 -18.67
C GLU A 92 6.56 1.25 -17.38
N ARG A 93 6.09 0.28 -16.57
CA ARG A 93 5.51 0.56 -15.25
C ARG A 93 6.56 1.10 -14.28
N VAL A 94 7.80 0.59 -14.34
CA VAL A 94 8.90 1.13 -13.53
C VAL A 94 9.17 2.59 -13.89
N ARG A 95 9.26 2.91 -15.19
CA ARG A 95 9.45 4.30 -15.66
C ARG A 95 8.28 5.20 -15.27
N ALA A 96 7.03 4.74 -15.45
CA ALA A 96 5.84 5.50 -15.08
C ALA A 96 5.80 5.81 -13.58
N THR A 97 6.20 4.85 -12.75
CA THR A 97 6.29 5.06 -11.29
C THR A 97 7.39 6.05 -10.92
N ALA A 98 8.56 5.95 -11.55
CA ALA A 98 9.66 6.88 -11.29
C ALA A 98 9.28 8.33 -11.65
N ARG A 99 8.59 8.54 -12.76
CA ARG A 99 8.08 9.87 -13.16
C ARG A 99 7.06 10.45 -12.17
N CYS A 100 6.35 9.59 -11.41
CA CYS A 100 5.41 10.06 -10.41
C CYS A 100 6.05 10.96 -9.34
N LEU A 101 7.35 10.79 -9.09
CA LEU A 101 8.08 11.60 -8.11
C LEU A 101 8.11 13.08 -8.48
N ASP A 102 8.15 13.39 -9.77
CA ASP A 102 8.29 14.75 -10.28
C ASP A 102 6.96 15.31 -10.86
N ASP A 103 6.10 14.43 -11.38
CA ASP A 103 4.97 14.82 -12.22
C ASP A 103 3.61 14.80 -11.51
N VAL A 104 3.48 14.11 -10.35
CA VAL A 104 2.18 13.90 -9.71
C VAL A 104 2.14 14.46 -8.30
N ALA A 105 1.33 15.51 -8.10
CA ALA A 105 1.03 16.05 -6.79
C ALA A 105 -0.48 15.95 -6.53
N LEU A 106 -0.87 15.36 -5.40
CA LEU A 106 -2.27 15.29 -4.98
C LEU A 106 -2.63 16.50 -4.12
N THR A 107 -3.84 17.02 -4.29
CA THR A 107 -4.42 18.02 -3.40
C THR A 107 -4.76 17.41 -2.04
N ALA A 108 -4.93 18.23 -1.02
CA ALA A 108 -5.35 17.79 0.31
C ALA A 108 -6.71 17.04 0.29
N ASP A 109 -7.65 17.47 -0.56
CA ASP A 109 -8.93 16.79 -0.76
C ASP A 109 -8.73 15.40 -1.36
N GLN A 110 -7.92 15.28 -2.40
CA GLN A 110 -7.61 14.00 -3.03
C GLN A 110 -6.95 13.02 -2.06
N VAL A 111 -6.01 13.50 -1.25
CA VAL A 111 -5.39 12.70 -0.16
C VAL A 111 -6.45 12.24 0.84
N ALA A 112 -7.33 13.13 1.30
CA ALA A 112 -8.39 12.80 2.26
C ALA A 112 -9.38 11.77 1.71
N ARG A 113 -9.73 11.85 0.43
CA ARG A 113 -10.59 10.85 -0.25
C ARG A 113 -9.92 9.48 -0.30
N LEU A 114 -8.62 9.41 -0.53
CA LEU A 114 -7.87 8.15 -0.48
C LEU A 114 -7.70 7.65 0.96
N ASP A 115 -7.53 8.52 1.94
CA ASP A 115 -7.50 8.17 3.37
C ASP A 115 -8.80 7.50 3.83
N ALA A 116 -9.94 7.92 3.29
CA ALA A 116 -11.25 7.36 3.60
C ALA A 116 -11.43 5.89 3.14
N LEU A 117 -10.54 5.38 2.29
CA LEU A 117 -10.54 3.98 1.85
C LEU A 117 -9.95 3.01 2.88
N ARG A 118 -9.40 3.51 3.99
CA ARG A 118 -8.79 2.69 5.03
C ARG A 118 -9.74 1.57 5.50
N ASP A 119 -9.30 0.34 5.36
CA ASP A 119 -10.02 -0.83 5.85
C ASP A 119 -9.50 -1.19 7.26
N PRO A 120 -10.30 -1.05 8.33
CA PRO A 120 -9.87 -1.34 9.69
C PRO A 120 -9.47 -2.81 9.91
N ARG A 121 -9.93 -3.72 9.03
CA ARG A 121 -9.53 -5.13 9.06
C ARG A 121 -8.08 -5.36 8.63
N ARG A 122 -7.43 -4.36 8.03
CA ARG A 122 -6.04 -4.39 7.53
C ARG A 122 -5.07 -3.68 8.47
N GLY A 123 -5.33 -3.74 9.76
CA GLY A 123 -4.41 -3.25 10.79
C GLY A 123 -3.25 -4.22 11.04
N VAL A 124 -2.28 -3.79 11.87
CA VAL A 124 -1.08 -4.58 12.26
C VAL A 124 -1.46 -5.96 12.78
N GLU A 125 -2.45 -6.03 13.67
CA GLU A 125 -2.86 -7.29 14.30
C GLU A 125 -3.40 -8.29 13.28
N ALA A 126 -4.25 -7.83 12.34
CA ALA A 126 -4.79 -8.68 11.29
C ALA A 126 -3.69 -9.15 10.33
N SER A 127 -2.75 -8.28 9.99
CA SER A 127 -1.60 -8.61 9.14
C SER A 127 -0.68 -9.62 9.82
N LEU A 128 -0.33 -9.42 11.10
CA LEU A 128 0.49 -10.34 11.88
C LEU A 128 -0.19 -11.70 12.05
N ALA A 129 -1.50 -11.72 12.33
CA ALA A 129 -2.26 -12.96 12.45
C ALA A 129 -2.29 -13.74 11.13
N ALA A 130 -2.48 -13.04 9.99
CA ALA A 130 -2.46 -13.65 8.67
C ALA A 130 -1.08 -14.25 8.35
N HIS A 131 0.00 -13.50 8.57
CA HIS A 131 1.37 -13.98 8.36
C HIS A 131 1.71 -15.19 9.25
N ALA A 132 1.34 -15.15 10.53
CA ALA A 132 1.56 -16.27 11.44
C ALA A 132 0.84 -17.56 10.96
N ARG A 133 -0.38 -17.43 10.45
CA ARG A 133 -1.13 -18.56 9.89
C ARG A 133 -0.48 -19.12 8.61
N ILE A 134 -0.01 -18.24 7.72
CA ILE A 134 0.69 -18.64 6.50
C ILE A 134 1.97 -19.41 6.86
N ILE A 135 2.79 -18.89 7.76
CA ILE A 135 4.05 -19.53 8.20
C ILE A 135 3.80 -20.88 8.88
N ALA A 136 2.69 -21.01 9.61
CA ALA A 136 2.31 -22.26 10.26
C ALA A 136 1.67 -23.28 9.33
N SER A 137 1.38 -22.92 8.08
CA SER A 137 0.80 -23.83 7.10
C SER A 137 1.80 -24.91 6.67
N PRO A 138 1.43 -26.19 6.62
CA PRO A 138 2.29 -27.26 6.14
C PRO A 138 2.72 -27.10 4.66
N ASP A 139 1.99 -26.28 3.90
CA ASP A 139 2.30 -25.96 2.51
C ASP A 139 3.28 -24.79 2.34
N TYR A 140 3.67 -24.15 3.47
CA TYR A 140 4.61 -23.04 3.46
C TYR A 140 6.05 -23.57 3.48
N ALA A 141 6.66 -23.61 2.31
CA ALA A 141 8.05 -24.05 2.14
C ALA A 141 9.03 -22.88 2.34
N TRP A 142 9.15 -22.36 3.57
CA TRP A 142 10.31 -21.54 3.91
C TRP A 142 11.46 -22.45 4.35
N ASP A 143 12.54 -22.43 3.58
CA ASP A 143 13.83 -22.96 4.01
C ASP A 143 14.69 -21.83 4.60
N PRO A 144 14.92 -21.80 5.91
CA PRO A 144 15.72 -20.77 6.59
C PRO A 144 17.25 -20.96 6.45
N THR A 145 17.74 -21.96 5.67
CA THR A 145 19.18 -22.23 5.50
C THR A 145 19.81 -21.48 4.34
#